data_dab371b03bf82a8994e2778039c520cc
#
_entry.id   dab371b03bf82a8994e2778039c520cc
#
_cell.length_a   1.000
_cell.length_b   1.000
_cell.length_c   1.000
_cell.angle_alpha   90.00
_cell.angle_beta   90.00
_cell.angle_gamma   90.00
#
_symmetry.space_group_name_H-M   'P 1'
#
loop_
_entity.id
_entity.type
_entity.pdbx_description
1 polymer ?
#
loop_
_entity_poly.entity_id
_entity_poly.type
_entity_poly.pdbx_seq_one_letter_code
_entity_poly.pdbx_strand_id
1 'polypeptide(L)'
;MDDLFSVLWAVNRTPVTNQRSLAGQLEMSVGKVNSLLKEAEEQGLLNTVKEGKGSRFLLTDSGRQKLERAMLSRRQGKLALEKECGPLRTAVILAGGKREDFEQPAALLPLGEGTVISRMVQVLESCGMDRVLMIGGHCWEKLRDEFSGKQNVTVVENPRYKWSGTMQALKLLEGKLSEDFLLLKSDLVLERRGV
;
A
#
# COMPACT_ATOMS: atom_id res chain seq x y z
N MET A 1 -15.46 -16.17 -1.56
CA MET A 1 -14.27 -15.97 -0.70
C MET A 1 -14.15 -17.22 0.14
N ASP A 2 -12.97 -17.78 0.35
CA ASP A 2 -12.81 -18.93 1.24
C ASP A 2 -13.12 -18.46 2.68
N ASP A 3 -14.15 -19.02 3.27
CA ASP A 3 -14.67 -18.60 4.57
C ASP A 3 -13.66 -18.88 5.69
N LEU A 4 -12.87 -19.95 5.57
CA LEU A 4 -11.77 -20.26 6.49
C LEU A 4 -10.68 -19.17 6.44
N PHE A 5 -10.32 -18.70 5.24
CA PHE A 5 -9.39 -17.59 5.08
C PHE A 5 -9.90 -16.33 5.78
N SER A 6 -11.19 -16.01 5.65
CA SER A 6 -11.80 -14.83 6.28
C SER A 6 -11.72 -14.89 7.80
N VAL A 7 -11.91 -16.08 8.39
CA VAL A 7 -11.76 -16.30 9.84
C VAL A 7 -10.30 -16.12 10.28
N LEU A 8 -9.34 -16.76 9.59
CA LEU A 8 -7.91 -16.62 9.92
C LEU A 8 -7.44 -15.16 9.79
N TRP A 9 -7.91 -14.45 8.75
CA TRP A 9 -7.61 -13.04 8.55
C TRP A 9 -8.15 -12.14 9.66
N ALA A 10 -9.40 -12.35 10.10
CA ALA A 10 -10.01 -11.58 11.17
C ALA A 10 -9.29 -11.81 12.51
N VAL A 11 -8.95 -13.07 12.81
CA VAL A 11 -8.17 -13.45 14.02
C VAL A 11 -6.78 -12.81 14.01
N ASN A 12 -6.14 -12.67 12.83
CA ASN A 12 -4.82 -12.04 12.73
C ASN A 12 -4.86 -10.52 12.96
N ARG A 13 -5.93 -9.86 12.56
CA ARG A 13 -6.03 -8.38 12.64
C ARG A 13 -6.46 -7.85 14.00
N THR A 14 -7.30 -8.58 14.69
CA THR A 14 -7.92 -8.09 15.93
C THR A 14 -7.94 -9.21 16.96
N PRO A 15 -7.49 -8.99 18.19
CA PRO A 15 -7.67 -9.94 19.27
C PRO A 15 -9.17 -10.20 19.47
N VAL A 16 -9.65 -11.32 18.97
CA VAL A 16 -11.07 -11.68 19.05
C VAL A 16 -11.30 -12.43 20.33
N THR A 17 -12.16 -11.88 21.19
CA THR A 17 -12.43 -12.40 22.53
C THR A 17 -13.61 -13.37 22.59
N ASN A 18 -14.43 -13.43 21.52
CA ASN A 18 -15.55 -14.37 21.47
C ASN A 18 -16.05 -14.61 20.04
N GLN A 19 -16.72 -15.77 19.86
CA GLN A 19 -17.28 -16.20 18.57
C GLN A 19 -18.38 -15.29 18.02
N ARG A 20 -19.16 -14.65 18.89
CA ARG A 20 -20.25 -13.74 18.46
C ARG A 20 -19.69 -12.47 17.84
N SER A 21 -18.63 -11.91 18.44
CA SER A 21 -17.94 -10.74 17.88
C SER A 21 -17.35 -11.05 16.50
N LEU A 22 -16.73 -12.23 16.36
CA LEU A 22 -16.16 -12.67 15.08
C LEU A 22 -17.25 -12.90 14.02
N ALA A 23 -18.38 -13.47 14.42
CA ALA A 23 -19.53 -13.69 13.56
C ALA A 23 -20.10 -12.37 13.02
N GLY A 24 -20.23 -11.35 13.90
CA GLY A 24 -20.66 -10.02 13.50
C GLY A 24 -19.69 -9.32 12.55
N GLN A 25 -18.37 -9.44 12.78
CA GLN A 25 -17.34 -8.86 11.90
C GLN A 25 -17.32 -9.51 10.50
N LEU A 26 -17.62 -10.80 10.42
CA LEU A 26 -17.58 -11.55 9.17
C LEU A 26 -18.94 -11.67 8.46
N GLU A 27 -20.00 -11.11 9.06
CA GLU A 27 -21.38 -11.22 8.59
C GLU A 27 -21.81 -12.69 8.39
N MET A 28 -21.35 -13.57 9.30
CA MET A 28 -21.63 -15.01 9.29
C MET A 28 -22.47 -15.42 10.50
N SER A 29 -23.15 -16.56 10.39
CA SER A 29 -23.83 -17.14 11.57
C SER A 29 -22.79 -17.64 12.60
N VAL A 30 -23.14 -17.57 13.89
CA VAL A 30 -22.28 -18.05 14.97
C VAL A 30 -21.95 -19.54 14.81
N GLY A 31 -22.91 -20.34 14.34
CA GLY A 31 -22.71 -21.76 14.07
C GLY A 31 -21.66 -22.02 13.00
N LYS A 32 -21.71 -21.25 11.91
CA LYS A 32 -20.71 -21.34 10.82
C LYS A 32 -19.32 -20.95 11.30
N VAL A 33 -19.21 -19.84 12.02
CA VAL A 33 -17.92 -19.40 12.61
C VAL A 33 -17.38 -20.47 13.57
N ASN A 34 -18.23 -21.08 14.41
CA ASN A 34 -17.79 -22.14 15.32
C ASN A 34 -17.24 -23.37 14.56
N SER A 35 -17.91 -23.80 13.47
CA SER A 35 -17.41 -24.89 12.63
C SER A 35 -16.08 -24.56 11.99
N LEU A 36 -15.89 -23.34 11.47
CA LEU A 36 -14.65 -22.90 10.86
C LEU A 36 -13.50 -22.78 11.88
N LEU A 37 -13.79 -22.32 13.08
CA LEU A 37 -12.78 -22.26 14.18
C LEU A 37 -12.33 -23.66 14.58
N LYS A 38 -13.25 -24.63 14.71
CA LYS A 38 -12.91 -26.04 14.98
C LYS A 38 -12.08 -26.65 13.86
N GLU A 39 -12.48 -26.44 12.63
CA GLU A 39 -11.73 -26.88 11.44
C GLU A 39 -10.30 -26.29 11.44
N ALA A 40 -10.16 -25.01 11.73
CA ALA A 40 -8.87 -24.33 11.80
C ALA A 40 -8.00 -24.89 12.95
N GLU A 41 -8.61 -25.23 14.09
CA GLU A 41 -7.92 -25.84 15.24
C GLU A 41 -7.50 -27.28 14.92
N GLU A 42 -8.35 -28.09 14.32
CA GLU A 42 -8.04 -29.46 13.86
C GLU A 42 -6.90 -29.47 12.81
N GLN A 43 -6.84 -28.46 11.96
CA GLN A 43 -5.75 -28.27 10.99
C GLN A 43 -4.49 -27.67 11.62
N GLY A 44 -4.47 -27.39 12.92
CA GLY A 44 -3.33 -26.79 13.63
C GLY A 44 -3.02 -25.35 13.20
N LEU A 45 -4.01 -24.60 12.66
CA LEU A 45 -3.83 -23.24 12.17
C LEU A 45 -4.07 -22.17 13.22
N LEU A 46 -4.83 -22.51 14.26
CA LEU A 46 -5.06 -21.64 15.42
C LEU A 46 -5.13 -22.45 16.73
N ASN A 47 -4.91 -21.76 17.83
CA ASN A 47 -5.06 -22.28 19.18
C ASN A 47 -6.14 -21.47 19.91
N THR A 48 -6.97 -22.16 20.67
CA THR A 48 -7.95 -21.53 21.55
C THR A 48 -7.41 -21.48 22.97
N VAL A 49 -7.25 -20.29 23.52
CA VAL A 49 -6.85 -20.06 24.91
C VAL A 49 -8.07 -19.62 25.69
N LYS A 50 -8.41 -20.32 26.78
CA LYS A 50 -9.50 -19.93 27.68
C LYS A 50 -9.03 -18.80 28.58
N GLU A 51 -9.67 -17.66 28.51
CA GLU A 51 -9.45 -16.49 29.39
C GLU A 51 -10.74 -16.17 30.16
N GLY A 52 -10.81 -16.58 31.42
CA GLY A 52 -11.98 -16.33 32.26
C GLY A 52 -13.27 -16.95 31.71
N LYS A 53 -14.28 -16.12 31.42
CA LYS A 53 -15.58 -16.54 30.80
C LYS A 53 -15.52 -16.54 29.25
N GLY A 54 -14.41 -16.21 28.64
CA GLY A 54 -14.24 -16.12 27.18
C GLY A 54 -13.18 -17.05 26.63
N SER A 55 -13.04 -17.05 25.29
CA SER A 55 -11.96 -17.77 24.58
C SER A 55 -11.25 -16.81 23.66
N ARG A 56 -9.94 -16.81 23.69
CA ARG A 56 -9.10 -16.05 22.78
C ARG A 56 -8.55 -16.97 21.72
N PHE A 57 -8.64 -16.53 20.46
CA PHE A 57 -8.16 -17.26 19.31
C PHE A 57 -6.82 -16.68 18.87
N LEU A 58 -5.80 -17.53 18.71
CA LEU A 58 -4.44 -17.15 18.33
C LEU A 58 -3.99 -17.99 17.14
N LEU A 59 -3.47 -17.32 16.11
CA LEU A 59 -2.86 -18.04 14.99
C LEU A 59 -1.57 -18.73 15.44
N THR A 60 -1.41 -19.99 15.00
CA THR A 60 -0.13 -20.69 15.05
C THR A 60 0.81 -20.19 13.94
N ASP A 61 2.07 -20.60 13.97
CA ASP A 61 3.01 -20.30 12.88
C ASP A 61 2.56 -20.93 11.56
N SER A 62 1.99 -22.13 11.59
CA SER A 62 1.36 -22.77 10.42
C SER A 62 0.18 -21.95 9.90
N GLY A 63 -0.67 -21.41 10.78
CA GLY A 63 -1.78 -20.55 10.43
C GLY A 63 -1.32 -19.25 9.77
N ARG A 64 -0.27 -18.62 10.28
CA ARG A 64 0.34 -17.41 9.68
C ARG A 64 0.92 -17.71 8.30
N GLN A 65 1.68 -18.78 8.14
CA GLN A 65 2.24 -19.19 6.86
C GLN A 65 1.14 -19.48 5.82
N LYS A 66 0.06 -20.19 6.23
CA LYS A 66 -1.08 -20.46 5.33
C LYS A 66 -1.74 -19.17 4.90
N LEU A 67 -1.94 -18.22 5.82
CA LEU A 67 -2.51 -16.90 5.54
C LEU A 67 -1.63 -16.11 4.56
N GLU A 68 -0.32 -16.06 4.79
CA GLU A 68 0.65 -15.38 3.91
C GLU A 68 0.66 -16.00 2.51
N ARG A 69 0.71 -17.33 2.39
CA ARG A 69 0.64 -18.02 1.10
C ARG A 69 -0.66 -17.70 0.35
N ALA A 70 -1.79 -17.68 1.04
CA ALA A 70 -3.08 -17.32 0.44
C ALA A 70 -3.12 -15.85 0.00
N MET A 71 -2.47 -14.95 0.72
CA MET A 71 -2.33 -13.55 0.32
C MET A 71 -1.42 -13.38 -0.90
N LEU A 72 -0.29 -14.10 -0.92
CA LEU A 72 0.64 -14.09 -2.05
C LEU A 72 0.01 -14.68 -3.32
N SER A 73 -0.70 -15.80 -3.21
CA SER A 73 -1.40 -16.40 -4.36
C SER A 73 -2.51 -15.50 -4.91
N ARG A 74 -3.21 -14.75 -4.04
CA ARG A 74 -4.18 -13.73 -4.48
C ARG A 74 -3.51 -12.56 -5.19
N ARG A 75 -2.36 -12.12 -4.70
CA ARG A 75 -1.54 -11.11 -5.40
C ARG A 75 -1.07 -11.63 -6.75
N GLN A 76 -0.57 -12.85 -6.81
CA GLN A 76 -0.14 -13.48 -8.06
C GLN A 76 -1.30 -13.71 -9.01
N GLY A 77 -2.48 -14.09 -8.53
CA GLY A 77 -3.70 -14.21 -9.34
C GLY A 77 -4.17 -12.86 -9.89
N LYS A 78 -4.11 -11.77 -9.11
CA LYS A 78 -4.34 -10.41 -9.60
C LYS A 78 -3.29 -10.00 -10.63
N LEU A 79 -2.01 -10.24 -10.36
CA LEU A 79 -0.91 -9.98 -11.30
C LEU A 79 -1.02 -10.83 -12.58
N ALA A 80 -1.59 -12.02 -12.52
CA ALA A 80 -1.84 -12.85 -13.71
C ALA A 80 -3.01 -12.33 -14.56
N LEU A 81 -4.02 -11.71 -13.94
CA LEU A 81 -5.08 -10.97 -14.64
C LEU A 81 -4.58 -9.64 -15.21
N GLU A 82 -3.57 -9.05 -14.58
CA GLU A 82 -2.90 -7.81 -15.02
C GLU A 82 -1.86 -8.06 -16.14
N LYS A 83 -1.62 -9.30 -16.54
CA LYS A 83 -0.70 -9.64 -17.65
C LYS A 83 -1.17 -9.16 -19.03
N GLU A 84 -2.40 -8.67 -19.14
CA GLU A 84 -2.89 -7.99 -20.35
C GLU A 84 -2.56 -6.48 -20.37
N CYS A 85 -2.15 -5.90 -19.24
CA CYS A 85 -1.63 -4.55 -19.19
C CYS A 85 -0.14 -4.60 -19.58
N GLY A 86 0.27 -3.79 -20.53
CA GLY A 86 1.67 -3.61 -20.90
C GLY A 86 2.51 -3.15 -19.70
N PRO A 87 3.84 -3.16 -19.80
CA PRO A 87 4.71 -2.70 -18.73
C PRO A 87 4.39 -1.23 -18.42
N LEU A 88 4.16 -0.93 -17.12
CA LEU A 88 4.00 0.45 -16.67
C LEU A 88 5.27 1.25 -16.96
N ARG A 89 5.14 2.38 -17.66
CA ARG A 89 6.26 3.25 -18.04
C ARG A 89 6.16 4.64 -17.43
N THR A 90 5.00 4.99 -16.88
CA THR A 90 4.75 6.30 -16.28
C THR A 90 4.51 6.18 -14.77
N ALA A 91 5.23 6.99 -14.00
CA ALA A 91 4.99 7.16 -12.57
C ALA A 91 4.44 8.56 -12.27
N VAL A 92 3.50 8.64 -11.36
CA VAL A 92 2.96 9.89 -10.81
C VAL A 92 3.29 9.97 -9.33
N ILE A 93 3.96 11.05 -8.92
CA ILE A 93 4.36 11.26 -7.53
C ILE A 93 3.61 12.46 -6.95
N LEU A 94 2.90 12.24 -5.84
CA LEU A 94 2.25 13.29 -5.08
C LEU A 94 3.23 13.88 -4.07
N ALA A 95 3.75 15.06 -4.32
CA ALA A 95 4.74 15.75 -3.52
C ALA A 95 4.24 17.12 -2.98
N GLY A 96 2.93 17.25 -2.81
CA GLY A 96 2.30 18.53 -2.45
C GLY A 96 2.10 18.78 -0.95
N GLY A 97 2.29 17.78 -0.10
CA GLY A 97 1.98 17.88 1.32
C GLY A 97 2.93 18.80 2.10
N LYS A 98 2.36 19.72 2.91
CA LYS A 98 3.08 20.41 3.96
C LYS A 98 2.98 19.57 5.24
N ARG A 99 4.11 19.31 5.89
CA ARG A 99 4.16 18.74 7.25
C ARG A 99 4.54 19.84 8.23
N GLU A 100 3.86 19.88 9.36
CA GLU A 100 4.11 20.93 10.38
C GLU A 100 5.52 20.84 10.98
N ASP A 101 6.08 19.64 11.03
CA ASP A 101 7.39 19.35 11.62
C ASP A 101 8.57 19.73 10.69
N PHE A 102 8.33 20.10 9.44
CA PHE A 102 9.38 20.38 8.46
C PHE A 102 9.12 21.69 7.70
N GLU A 103 10.15 22.52 7.58
CA GLU A 103 10.12 23.76 6.78
C GLU A 103 10.01 23.47 5.28
N GLN A 104 10.49 22.31 4.86
CA GLN A 104 10.46 21.86 3.47
C GLN A 104 9.74 20.51 3.32
N PRO A 105 9.28 20.17 2.11
CA PRO A 105 8.65 18.87 1.87
C PRO A 105 9.56 17.71 2.29
N ALA A 106 8.98 16.66 2.89
CA ALA A 106 9.73 15.45 3.26
C ALA A 106 10.46 14.81 2.06
N ALA A 107 9.94 15.02 0.85
CA ALA A 107 10.58 14.62 -0.39
C ALA A 107 11.99 15.19 -0.59
N LEU A 108 12.25 16.39 -0.08
CA LEU A 108 13.54 17.10 -0.21
C LEU A 108 14.48 16.88 0.99
N LEU A 109 14.11 16.02 1.93
CA LEU A 109 15.02 15.65 3.01
C LEU A 109 16.24 14.92 2.45
N PRO A 110 17.45 15.20 3.00
CA PRO A 110 18.67 14.55 2.53
C PRO A 110 18.62 13.04 2.81
N LEU A 111 19.05 12.26 1.83
CA LEU A 111 19.17 10.80 1.92
C LEU A 111 20.42 10.35 1.16
N GLY A 112 21.49 10.07 1.90
CA GLY A 112 22.80 9.79 1.32
C GLY A 112 23.36 11.00 0.57
N GLU A 113 23.75 10.81 -0.70
CA GLU A 113 24.30 11.87 -1.56
C GLU A 113 23.24 12.72 -2.26
N GLY A 114 21.95 12.47 -2.02
CA GLY A 114 20.84 13.15 -2.65
C GLY A 114 19.68 13.43 -1.70
N THR A 115 18.49 13.46 -2.26
CA THR A 115 17.23 13.65 -1.52
C THR A 115 16.37 12.38 -1.58
N VAL A 116 15.35 12.28 -0.70
CA VAL A 116 14.37 11.19 -0.74
C VAL A 116 13.76 11.07 -2.13
N ILE A 117 13.38 12.19 -2.75
CA ILE A 117 12.73 12.21 -4.06
C ILE A 117 13.71 11.87 -5.19
N SER A 118 14.96 12.31 -5.13
CA SER A 118 15.97 11.96 -6.13
C SER A 118 16.28 10.46 -6.12
N ARG A 119 16.34 9.85 -4.91
CA ARG A 119 16.47 8.41 -4.74
C ARG A 119 15.28 7.66 -5.30
N MET A 120 14.06 8.14 -5.04
CA MET A 120 12.84 7.56 -5.57
C MET A 120 12.85 7.54 -7.10
N VAL A 121 13.19 8.66 -7.75
CA VAL A 121 13.28 8.76 -9.20
C VAL A 121 14.33 7.79 -9.76
N GLN A 122 15.52 7.70 -9.15
CA GLN A 122 16.57 6.75 -9.58
C GLN A 122 16.07 5.30 -9.54
N VAL A 123 15.34 4.91 -8.48
CA VAL A 123 14.77 3.55 -8.38
C VAL A 123 13.72 3.33 -9.46
N LEU A 124 12.82 4.28 -9.70
CA LEU A 124 11.80 4.20 -10.75
C LEU A 124 12.44 4.05 -12.14
N GLU A 125 13.44 4.86 -12.45
CA GLU A 125 14.23 4.76 -13.71
C GLU A 125 14.88 3.38 -13.85
N SER A 126 15.46 2.84 -12.77
CA SER A 126 16.05 1.50 -12.77
C SER A 126 15.05 0.36 -12.94
N CYS A 127 13.76 0.62 -12.68
CA CYS A 127 12.65 -0.30 -12.89
C CYS A 127 11.97 -0.12 -14.26
N GLY A 128 12.54 0.71 -15.16
CA GLY A 128 12.03 0.90 -16.52
C GLY A 128 10.92 1.94 -16.65
N MET A 129 10.80 2.86 -15.68
CA MET A 129 9.90 4.01 -15.81
C MET A 129 10.54 5.06 -16.70
N ASP A 130 9.92 5.34 -17.84
CA ASP A 130 10.43 6.29 -18.86
C ASP A 130 9.98 7.73 -18.54
N ARG A 131 8.92 7.89 -17.77
CA ARG A 131 8.30 9.18 -17.48
C ARG A 131 7.88 9.30 -16.03
N VAL A 132 8.25 10.41 -15.40
CA VAL A 132 7.86 10.73 -14.02
C VAL A 132 7.15 12.09 -13.99
N LEU A 133 5.90 12.10 -13.54
CA LEU A 133 5.12 13.31 -13.32
C LEU A 133 5.01 13.56 -11.83
N MET A 134 5.44 14.73 -11.37
CA MET A 134 5.33 15.11 -9.95
C MET A 134 4.32 16.21 -9.78
N ILE A 135 3.44 16.08 -8.79
CA ILE A 135 2.53 17.15 -8.40
C ILE A 135 3.07 17.78 -7.13
N GLY A 136 3.68 18.96 -7.28
CA GLY A 136 4.24 19.74 -6.20
C GLY A 136 3.22 20.70 -5.59
N GLY A 137 3.34 20.96 -4.29
CA GLY A 137 2.51 21.95 -3.59
C GLY A 137 3.41 22.90 -2.79
N HIS A 138 3.58 22.64 -1.50
CA HIS A 138 4.50 23.44 -0.68
C HIS A 138 5.92 23.36 -1.22
N CYS A 139 6.54 24.51 -1.49
CA CYS A 139 7.92 24.62 -2.05
C CYS A 139 8.11 23.83 -3.36
N TRP A 140 7.11 23.79 -4.25
CA TRP A 140 7.16 23.06 -5.51
C TRP A 140 8.30 23.55 -6.43
N GLU A 141 8.69 24.81 -6.30
CA GLU A 141 9.83 25.40 -7.04
C GLU A 141 11.13 24.64 -6.74
N LYS A 142 11.37 24.28 -5.47
CA LYS A 142 12.54 23.49 -5.08
C LYS A 142 12.54 22.10 -5.70
N LEU A 143 11.35 21.48 -5.81
CA LEU A 143 11.22 20.21 -6.52
C LEU A 143 11.51 20.35 -8.02
N ARG A 144 11.01 21.42 -8.64
CA ARG A 144 11.30 21.71 -10.04
C ARG A 144 12.78 21.93 -10.28
N ASP A 145 13.43 22.69 -9.40
CA ASP A 145 14.86 23.03 -9.52
C ASP A 145 15.75 21.79 -9.32
N GLU A 146 15.39 20.87 -8.43
CA GLU A 146 16.06 19.58 -8.22
C GLU A 146 16.13 18.75 -9.52
N PHE A 147 15.10 18.84 -10.36
CA PHE A 147 14.99 18.06 -11.60
C PHE A 147 15.10 18.90 -12.88
N SER A 148 15.59 20.13 -12.82
CA SER A 148 15.66 21.04 -13.96
C SER A 148 16.48 20.49 -15.14
N GLY A 149 17.42 19.55 -14.89
CA GLY A 149 18.22 18.89 -15.93
C GLY A 149 17.69 17.56 -16.44
N LYS A 150 16.56 17.05 -15.88
CA LYS A 150 16.01 15.74 -16.25
C LYS A 150 14.80 15.90 -17.19
N GLN A 151 14.95 15.47 -18.45
CA GLN A 151 13.89 15.56 -19.46
C GLN A 151 12.70 14.63 -19.22
N ASN A 152 12.92 13.52 -18.54
CA ASN A 152 11.90 12.51 -18.22
C ASN A 152 11.09 12.84 -16.95
N VAL A 153 11.44 13.90 -16.23
CA VAL A 153 10.74 14.34 -15.02
C VAL A 153 10.03 15.66 -15.28
N THR A 154 8.73 15.70 -15.02
CA THR A 154 7.92 16.93 -15.14
C THR A 154 7.29 17.24 -13.80
N VAL A 155 7.53 18.45 -13.29
CA VAL A 155 6.91 18.93 -12.05
C VAL A 155 5.75 19.87 -12.40
N VAL A 156 4.57 19.56 -11.86
CA VAL A 156 3.33 20.34 -12.05
C VAL A 156 2.96 20.97 -10.73
N GLU A 157 2.74 22.28 -10.73
CA GLU A 157 2.28 23.00 -9.54
C GLU A 157 0.84 22.66 -9.20
N ASN A 158 0.58 22.43 -7.90
CA ASN A 158 -0.77 22.41 -7.34
C ASN A 158 -0.98 23.66 -6.47
N PRO A 159 -1.55 24.74 -7.00
CA PRO A 159 -1.74 25.98 -6.25
C PRO A 159 -2.75 25.84 -5.10
N ARG A 160 -3.57 24.78 -5.13
CA ARG A 160 -4.59 24.51 -4.11
C ARG A 160 -4.17 23.40 -3.13
N TYR A 161 -2.87 23.10 -3.00
CA TYR A 161 -2.36 21.97 -2.20
C TYR A 161 -2.88 21.94 -0.76
N LYS A 162 -3.18 23.10 -0.17
CA LYS A 162 -3.68 23.21 1.22
C LYS A 162 -5.08 22.63 1.40
N TRP A 163 -5.89 22.63 0.36
CA TRP A 163 -7.31 22.24 0.39
C TRP A 163 -7.67 21.14 -0.61
N SER A 164 -6.74 20.75 -1.47
CA SER A 164 -6.98 19.73 -2.48
C SER A 164 -6.62 18.34 -1.93
N GLY A 165 -7.52 17.38 -2.07
CA GLY A 165 -7.24 15.97 -1.85
C GLY A 165 -6.49 15.35 -3.05
N THR A 166 -6.10 14.08 -2.89
CA THR A 166 -5.37 13.30 -3.90
C THR A 166 -6.05 13.35 -5.28
N MET A 167 -7.35 13.15 -5.34
CA MET A 167 -8.09 13.12 -6.61
C MET A 167 -8.11 14.48 -7.32
N GLN A 168 -8.20 15.58 -6.57
CA GLN A 168 -8.13 16.94 -7.13
C GLN A 168 -6.71 17.26 -7.62
N ALA A 169 -5.68 16.76 -6.93
CA ALA A 169 -4.31 16.89 -7.39
C ALA A 169 -4.10 16.13 -8.71
N LEU A 170 -4.57 14.88 -8.80
CA LEU A 170 -4.48 14.08 -10.03
C LEU A 170 -5.21 14.73 -11.22
N LYS A 171 -6.27 15.48 -10.98
CA LYS A 171 -6.98 16.20 -12.04
C LYS A 171 -6.10 17.23 -12.76
N LEU A 172 -5.02 17.72 -12.15
CA LEU A 172 -4.04 18.60 -12.80
C LEU A 172 -3.27 17.90 -13.93
N LEU A 173 -3.33 16.59 -13.99
CA LEU A 173 -2.71 15.77 -15.04
C LEU A 173 -3.71 15.34 -16.11
N GLU A 174 -4.95 15.84 -16.06
CA GLU A 174 -5.96 15.60 -17.10
C GLU A 174 -5.44 16.07 -18.46
N GLY A 175 -5.54 15.20 -19.48
CA GLY A 175 -4.97 15.43 -20.80
C GLY A 175 -3.43 15.21 -20.91
N LYS A 176 -2.74 15.01 -19.80
CA LYS A 176 -1.30 14.67 -19.78
C LYS A 176 -1.04 13.18 -19.56
N LEU A 177 -2.04 12.44 -19.10
CA LEU A 177 -2.04 11.00 -18.86
C LEU A 177 -3.08 10.35 -19.75
N SER A 178 -2.65 9.43 -20.61
CA SER A 178 -3.52 8.62 -21.48
C SER A 178 -3.26 7.12 -21.30
N GLU A 179 -2.38 6.77 -20.40
CA GLU A 179 -1.88 5.42 -20.17
C GLU A 179 -1.97 5.04 -18.69
N ASP A 180 -1.84 3.77 -18.40
CA ASP A 180 -1.73 3.27 -17.03
C ASP A 180 -0.48 3.83 -16.36
N PHE A 181 -0.57 4.14 -15.07
CA PHE A 181 0.53 4.74 -14.33
C PHE A 181 0.64 4.23 -12.90
N LEU A 182 1.83 4.27 -12.36
CA LEU A 182 2.13 3.99 -10.96
C LEU A 182 1.93 5.26 -10.14
N LEU A 183 1.03 5.25 -9.15
CA LEU A 183 0.81 6.38 -8.24
C LEU A 183 1.57 6.19 -6.93
N LEU A 184 2.40 7.15 -6.58
CA LEU A 184 3.23 7.15 -5.38
C LEU A 184 3.05 8.42 -4.55
N LYS A 185 3.34 8.33 -3.25
CA LYS A 185 3.54 9.48 -2.36
C LYS A 185 5.04 9.74 -2.22
N SER A 186 5.41 11.01 -2.07
CA SER A 186 6.80 11.44 -2.00
C SER A 186 7.50 11.22 -0.65
N ASP A 187 6.78 10.72 0.36
CA ASP A 187 7.29 10.41 1.69
C ASP A 187 7.68 8.93 1.86
N LEU A 188 7.89 8.22 0.74
CA LEU A 188 8.30 6.83 0.70
C LEU A 188 9.78 6.71 0.33
N VAL A 189 10.49 5.83 1.01
CA VAL A 189 11.82 5.38 0.57
C VAL A 189 11.63 4.08 -0.21
N LEU A 190 12.02 4.11 -1.49
CA LEU A 190 11.94 2.95 -2.37
C LEU A 190 13.29 2.26 -2.45
N GLU A 191 13.26 0.94 -2.44
CA GLU A 191 14.42 0.10 -2.70
C GLU A 191 14.11 -0.87 -3.85
N ARG A 192 15.08 -1.04 -4.73
CA ARG A 192 15.03 -2.11 -5.72
C ARG A 192 15.36 -3.41 -5.00
N ARG A 193 14.38 -4.27 -4.74
CA ARG A 193 14.66 -5.66 -4.41
C ARG A 193 15.09 -6.34 -5.70
N GLY A 194 16.34 -6.82 -5.74
CA GLY A 194 16.82 -7.60 -6.87
C GLY A 194 15.87 -8.76 -7.15
N VAL A 195 15.51 -8.91 -8.42
CA VAL A 195 14.81 -10.08 -8.95
C VAL A 195 15.79 -11.23 -8.99
#